data_ee3ffa0f867575c8dfa8c659cab46401
#
_entry.id   ee3ffa0f867575c8dfa8c659cab46401
#
_cell.length_a   1.000
_cell.length_b   1.000
_cell.length_c   1.000
_cell.angle_alpha   90.00
_cell.angle_beta   90.00
_cell.angle_gamma   90.00
#
_symmetry.space_group_name_H-M   'P 1'
#
loop_
_entity.id
_entity.type
_entity.pdbx_description
1 polymer ?
#
loop_
_entity_poly.entity_id
_entity_poly.type
_entity_poly.pdbx_seq_one_letter_code
_entity_poly.pdbx_strand_id
1 'polypeptide(L)'
;VRIGLLTEGGYPYVSGDAGLWCDRLVRGLGQHEFDIYALSGSERQEDDGWVSLPPQVQCVRTAPLWAAEDDGVVYGRRARRRFEECYGALAAALCKGGASDTSADSSGAEADRFGNALYGLAELARDEGGLVGALRSEGAVRILERACRAPGALRTAHEARVPELLAVAGHLERALRPLSLDWYEDDGLGAVDLCHAASGGAAALPGLLARHFSGVPLLVTEYGVRLRSHYLASNAGPAHESAPAVRALLAAFHGRLAAEVYGQAACVTAGNAHARRWQERCGADRAKLRTVHPGMDASRFAEVGESPDTADPHTLVWVGRVEPAKDLVSLLHAFGEVRKGEPKARLRIVGAPAGAEGAAYLGHCKALAAQLFPDEAEGPHAVGDNPVSFEEIGAPEAPTLAEAYASGAVIVLSSVVEGFPIGLVEAMFCGRATVSTDVGAVVEVIGGTGLVVPPRNPRALAEACVALLRDPERRTRLGAAARARALELFTVEQNVEAFHGIYLEIVSRRPITRLALDATGDPQPFAVPAEAHLPGHWAKTEPPAGATAVSPAVEAAR
;
A
#
# COMPACT_ATOMS: atom_id res chain seq x y z
N VAL A 1 10.95 -6.92 20.55
CA VAL A 1 10.97 -7.65 19.25
C VAL A 1 11.69 -6.80 18.25
N ARG A 2 12.66 -7.38 17.54
CA ARG A 2 13.40 -6.72 16.46
C ARG A 2 12.74 -7.03 15.13
N ILE A 3 12.35 -5.98 14.39
CA ILE A 3 11.52 -6.07 13.18
C ILE A 3 12.29 -5.52 11.99
N GLY A 4 12.42 -6.31 10.94
CA GLY A 4 12.92 -5.86 9.64
C GLY A 4 11.77 -5.28 8.83
N LEU A 5 11.66 -3.94 8.73
CA LEU A 5 10.65 -3.26 7.94
C LEU A 5 11.12 -3.08 6.50
N LEU A 6 10.38 -3.68 5.56
CA LEU A 6 10.71 -3.72 4.14
C LEU A 6 9.81 -2.78 3.35
N THR A 7 10.38 -1.82 2.64
CA THR A 7 9.64 -0.78 1.92
C THR A 7 10.09 -0.62 0.46
N GLU A 8 9.23 -0.10 -0.39
CA GLU A 8 9.51 0.23 -1.79
C GLU A 8 8.97 1.61 -2.10
N GLY A 9 9.84 2.57 -2.42
CA GLY A 9 9.48 3.92 -2.83
C GLY A 9 8.80 4.79 -1.77
N GLY A 10 8.78 4.34 -0.50
CA GLY A 10 8.15 5.02 0.62
C GLY A 10 9.14 5.33 1.74
N TYR A 11 8.83 4.91 2.97
CA TYR A 11 9.68 5.11 4.15
C TYR A 11 11.08 4.47 3.99
N PRO A 12 12.18 5.09 4.40
CA PRO A 12 12.30 6.34 5.17
C PRO A 12 12.33 7.62 4.34
N TYR A 13 12.10 7.56 3.05
CA TYR A 13 12.11 8.73 2.17
C TYR A 13 10.89 9.63 2.39
N VAL A 14 11.06 10.92 2.05
CA VAL A 14 10.00 11.94 2.18
C VAL A 14 9.03 11.82 1.02
N SER A 15 8.15 10.80 0.98
CA SER A 15 7.13 10.74 -0.06
C SER A 15 5.95 9.81 0.24
N GLY A 16 4.73 10.32 0.01
CA GLY A 16 3.48 9.58 -0.13
C GLY A 16 2.87 9.01 1.16
N ASP A 17 1.62 8.57 1.03
CA ASP A 17 0.80 8.07 2.14
C ASP A 17 1.37 6.80 2.79
N ALA A 18 2.03 5.94 2.00
CA ALA A 18 2.67 4.72 2.50
C ALA A 18 3.86 5.03 3.43
N GLY A 19 4.64 6.08 3.12
CA GLY A 19 5.73 6.55 3.97
C GLY A 19 5.22 7.09 5.29
N LEU A 20 4.14 7.88 5.27
CA LEU A 20 3.50 8.41 6.46
C LEU A 20 2.93 7.31 7.36
N TRP A 21 2.34 6.27 6.78
CA TRP A 21 1.86 5.14 7.56
C TRP A 21 3.00 4.38 8.24
N CYS A 22 4.11 4.10 7.54
CA CYS A 22 5.28 3.45 8.11
C CYS A 22 5.89 4.28 9.25
N ASP A 23 6.02 5.60 9.07
CA ASP A 23 6.55 6.50 10.11
C ASP A 23 5.67 6.49 11.37
N ARG A 24 4.34 6.56 11.22
CA ARG A 24 3.40 6.47 12.33
C ARG A 24 3.49 5.12 13.04
N LEU A 25 3.58 4.03 12.28
CA LEU A 25 3.72 2.68 12.83
C LEU A 25 5.01 2.55 13.65
N VAL A 26 6.14 2.96 13.08
CA VAL A 26 7.44 2.88 13.76
C VAL A 26 7.44 3.75 15.01
N ARG A 27 6.97 5.01 14.94
CA ARG A 27 6.90 5.92 16.12
C ARG A 27 5.94 5.43 17.19
N GLY A 28 4.82 4.82 16.80
CA GLY A 28 3.81 4.31 17.72
C GLY A 28 4.25 3.04 18.46
N LEU A 29 5.20 2.28 17.91
CA LEU A 29 5.68 1.01 18.46
C LEU A 29 7.07 1.14 19.13
N GLY A 30 7.24 2.14 19.98
CA GLY A 30 8.49 2.44 20.69
C GLY A 30 9.04 1.31 21.59
N GLN A 31 8.22 0.29 21.87
CA GLN A 31 8.62 -0.91 22.62
C GLN A 31 9.28 -1.99 21.73
N HIS A 32 9.38 -1.77 20.43
CA HIS A 32 10.06 -2.64 19.47
C HIS A 32 11.27 -1.95 18.87
N GLU A 33 12.21 -2.71 18.34
CA GLU A 33 13.35 -2.24 17.57
C GLU A 33 13.08 -2.46 16.07
N PHE A 34 13.48 -1.50 15.25
CA PHE A 34 13.26 -1.55 13.81
C PHE A 34 14.58 -1.45 13.04
N ASP A 35 14.77 -2.37 12.10
CA ASP A 35 15.75 -2.26 11.03
C ASP A 35 15.00 -1.98 9.73
N ILE A 36 15.34 -0.89 9.03
CA ILE A 36 14.64 -0.48 7.82
C ILE A 36 15.44 -0.93 6.61
N TYR A 37 14.76 -1.60 5.67
CA TYR A 37 15.31 -2.05 4.41
C TYR A 37 14.47 -1.45 3.27
N ALA A 38 15.00 -0.42 2.63
CA ALA A 38 14.25 0.39 1.69
C ALA A 38 14.77 0.25 0.26
N LEU A 39 13.88 -0.08 -0.66
CA LEU A 39 14.13 -0.05 -2.09
C LEU A 39 13.75 1.31 -2.64
N SER A 40 14.69 2.04 -3.26
CA SER A 40 14.42 3.33 -3.88
C SER A 40 13.97 3.17 -5.33
N GLY A 41 13.01 4.00 -5.75
CA GLY A 41 12.41 3.95 -7.09
C GLY A 41 13.08 4.91 -8.09
N SER A 42 13.87 5.90 -7.63
CA SER A 42 14.52 6.91 -8.47
C SER A 42 15.64 7.61 -7.71
N GLU A 43 16.63 8.17 -8.46
CA GLU A 43 17.70 9.02 -7.94
C GLU A 43 17.15 10.22 -7.18
N ARG A 44 16.13 10.89 -7.73
CA ARG A 44 15.48 12.02 -7.07
C ARG A 44 14.95 11.66 -5.67
N GLN A 45 14.44 10.45 -5.48
CA GLN A 45 13.96 10.00 -4.17
C GLN A 45 15.10 9.88 -3.16
N GLU A 46 16.29 9.44 -3.60
CA GLU A 46 17.47 9.38 -2.76
C GLU A 46 18.02 10.79 -2.45
N ASP A 47 17.99 11.69 -3.42
CA ASP A 47 18.41 13.09 -3.28
C ASP A 47 17.52 13.88 -2.30
N ASP A 48 16.20 13.61 -2.29
CA ASP A 48 15.24 14.22 -1.38
C ASP A 48 15.51 13.83 0.10
N GLY A 49 16.30 12.79 0.35
CA GLY A 49 16.75 12.33 1.66
C GLY A 49 15.68 11.65 2.49
N TRP A 50 15.97 11.49 3.80
CA TRP A 50 15.12 10.75 4.74
C TRP A 50 14.39 11.68 5.70
N VAL A 51 13.21 11.23 6.17
CA VAL A 51 12.55 11.84 7.32
C VAL A 51 13.41 11.68 8.59
N SER A 52 13.19 12.51 9.59
CA SER A 52 13.82 12.34 10.90
C SER A 52 13.36 11.02 11.52
N LEU A 53 14.29 10.07 11.68
CA LEU A 53 14.01 8.74 12.20
C LEU A 53 13.93 8.75 13.74
N PRO A 54 12.98 7.99 14.33
CA PRO A 54 12.87 7.86 15.77
C PRO A 54 13.95 6.90 16.35
N PRO A 55 14.24 6.97 17.67
CA PRO A 55 15.36 6.26 18.30
C PRO A 55 15.24 4.72 18.25
N GLN A 56 14.05 4.16 18.05
CA GLN A 56 13.85 2.71 17.91
C GLN A 56 14.33 2.14 16.58
N VAL A 57 14.70 2.99 15.61
CA VAL A 57 15.34 2.56 14.36
C VAL A 57 16.83 2.35 14.62
N GLN A 58 17.27 1.10 14.51
CA GLN A 58 18.65 0.71 14.79
C GLN A 58 19.53 0.74 13.53
N CYS A 59 18.98 0.36 12.39
CA CYS A 59 19.69 0.26 11.12
C CYS A 59 18.81 0.71 9.96
N VAL A 60 19.44 1.29 8.93
CA VAL A 60 18.79 1.56 7.63
C VAL A 60 19.71 1.07 6.53
N ARG A 61 19.20 0.16 5.70
CA ARG A 61 19.87 -0.29 4.46
C ARG A 61 19.01 0.07 3.26
N THR A 62 19.62 0.59 2.21
CA THR A 62 18.92 1.00 1.00
C THR A 62 19.53 0.33 -0.23
N ALA A 63 18.70 0.10 -1.25
CA ALA A 63 19.17 -0.36 -2.55
C ALA A 63 18.33 0.24 -3.68
N PRO A 64 18.95 0.75 -4.77
CA PRO A 64 18.24 1.33 -5.88
C PRO A 64 17.65 0.26 -6.82
N LEU A 65 16.38 0.43 -7.19
CA LEU A 65 15.76 -0.34 -8.28
C LEU A 65 15.99 0.30 -9.66
N TRP A 66 16.42 1.55 -9.70
CA TRP A 66 16.57 2.38 -10.89
C TRP A 66 18.00 2.38 -11.44
N ALA A 67 19.02 2.17 -10.60
CA ALA A 67 20.41 2.24 -10.99
C ALA A 67 20.79 1.14 -11.98
N ALA A 68 21.71 1.48 -12.88
CA ALA A 68 22.20 0.54 -13.88
C ALA A 68 23.34 -0.36 -13.37
N GLU A 69 23.77 -0.14 -12.14
CA GLU A 69 24.90 -0.83 -11.53
C GLU A 69 24.62 -2.33 -11.32
N ASP A 70 25.62 -3.13 -11.60
CA ASP A 70 25.68 -4.56 -11.29
C ASP A 70 27.07 -4.88 -10.70
N ASP A 71 27.24 -6.11 -10.23
CA ASP A 71 28.50 -6.57 -9.63
C ASP A 71 29.60 -6.90 -10.66
N GLY A 72 29.33 -6.70 -11.95
CA GLY A 72 30.27 -6.97 -13.05
C GLY A 72 30.57 -8.46 -13.29
N VAL A 73 29.92 -9.36 -12.59
CA VAL A 73 30.14 -10.81 -12.70
C VAL A 73 29.51 -11.35 -13.98
N VAL A 74 30.30 -12.03 -14.79
CA VAL A 74 29.86 -12.70 -16.02
C VAL A 74 29.77 -14.20 -15.80
N TYR A 75 28.60 -14.79 -16.05
CA TYR A 75 28.37 -16.20 -15.84
C TYR A 75 29.23 -17.11 -16.71
N GLY A 76 29.92 -18.04 -16.06
CA GLY A 76 30.50 -19.22 -16.70
C GLY A 76 29.41 -20.17 -17.25
N ARG A 77 29.85 -21.25 -17.94
CA ARG A 77 28.90 -22.17 -18.61
C ARG A 77 27.87 -22.78 -17.65
N ARG A 78 28.30 -23.16 -16.43
CA ARG A 78 27.42 -23.81 -15.44
C ARG A 78 26.40 -22.84 -14.86
N ALA A 79 26.82 -21.67 -14.42
CA ALA A 79 25.97 -20.63 -13.90
C ALA A 79 24.95 -20.13 -14.96
N ARG A 80 25.42 -19.96 -16.22
CA ARG A 80 24.55 -19.60 -17.35
C ARG A 80 23.46 -20.63 -17.57
N ARG A 81 23.79 -21.93 -17.56
CA ARG A 81 22.79 -23.00 -17.72
C ARG A 81 21.76 -22.96 -16.57
N ARG A 82 22.22 -22.80 -15.32
CA ARG A 82 21.33 -22.68 -14.15
C ARG A 82 20.41 -21.47 -14.29
N PHE A 83 20.93 -20.32 -14.73
CA PHE A 83 20.13 -19.14 -15.04
C PHE A 83 19.09 -19.42 -16.13
N GLU A 84 19.49 -20.05 -17.25
CA GLU A 84 18.56 -20.41 -18.33
C GLU A 84 17.45 -21.35 -17.87
N GLU A 85 17.73 -22.30 -16.99
CA GLU A 85 16.76 -23.22 -16.40
C GLU A 85 15.79 -22.47 -15.47
N CYS A 86 16.29 -21.68 -14.50
CA CYS A 86 15.45 -20.96 -13.54
C CYS A 86 14.65 -19.84 -14.22
N TYR A 87 15.30 -18.96 -14.96
CA TYR A 87 14.62 -17.85 -15.62
C TYR A 87 13.67 -18.33 -16.71
N GLY A 88 14.01 -19.41 -17.40
CA GLY A 88 13.15 -20.08 -18.38
C GLY A 88 11.88 -20.65 -17.74
N ALA A 89 11.99 -21.27 -16.56
CA ALA A 89 10.84 -21.77 -15.82
C ALA A 89 9.93 -20.62 -15.33
N LEU A 90 10.52 -19.50 -14.85
CA LEU A 90 9.80 -18.30 -14.48
C LEU A 90 9.07 -17.70 -15.68
N ALA A 91 9.75 -17.47 -16.79
CA ALA A 91 9.16 -16.94 -18.03
C ALA A 91 8.03 -17.84 -18.57
N ALA A 92 8.21 -19.16 -18.53
CA ALA A 92 7.17 -20.11 -18.94
C ALA A 92 5.92 -20.02 -18.04
N ALA A 93 6.12 -19.84 -16.71
CA ALA A 93 5.01 -19.66 -15.78
C ALA A 93 4.23 -18.35 -16.04
N LEU A 94 4.89 -17.30 -16.52
CA LEU A 94 4.24 -16.03 -16.89
C LEU A 94 3.44 -16.12 -18.19
N CYS A 95 3.94 -16.89 -19.15
CA CYS A 95 3.30 -17.02 -20.47
C CYS A 95 2.09 -17.94 -20.48
N LYS A 96 1.93 -18.82 -19.51
CA LYS A 96 0.75 -19.69 -19.40
C LYS A 96 -0.41 -18.96 -18.74
N GLY A 97 -1.62 -19.16 -19.27
CA GLY A 97 -2.85 -18.51 -18.79
C GLY A 97 -3.08 -18.76 -17.31
N GLY A 98 -3.46 -17.68 -16.59
CA GLY A 98 -3.97 -17.80 -15.23
C GLY A 98 -5.38 -18.40 -15.22
N ALA A 99 -5.75 -18.92 -14.10
CA ALA A 99 -6.93 -19.59 -13.55
C ALA A 99 -8.33 -19.53 -14.24
N SER A 100 -8.47 -19.13 -15.49
CA SER A 100 -9.81 -19.10 -16.12
C SER A 100 -10.20 -20.38 -16.85
N ASP A 101 -9.26 -21.31 -17.13
CA ASP A 101 -9.55 -22.46 -18.01
C ASP A 101 -8.97 -23.82 -17.57
N THR A 102 -8.39 -23.96 -16.37
CA THR A 102 -7.79 -25.24 -15.97
C THR A 102 -8.17 -25.63 -14.54
N SER A 103 -8.31 -26.94 -14.32
CA SER A 103 -8.55 -27.53 -13.00
C SER A 103 -7.62 -26.97 -11.91
N ALA A 104 -8.07 -26.91 -10.66
CA ALA A 104 -7.32 -26.41 -9.51
C ALA A 104 -5.90 -26.99 -9.39
N ASP A 105 -5.70 -28.26 -9.81
CA ASP A 105 -4.41 -28.97 -9.80
C ASP A 105 -3.36 -28.33 -10.74
N SER A 106 -3.77 -27.84 -11.92
CA SER A 106 -2.82 -27.22 -12.86
C SER A 106 -2.37 -25.83 -12.42
N SER A 107 -3.22 -25.10 -11.71
CA SER A 107 -2.88 -23.79 -11.16
C SER A 107 -1.84 -23.90 -10.03
N GLY A 108 -1.93 -24.92 -9.18
CA GLY A 108 -0.96 -25.20 -8.12
C GLY A 108 0.43 -25.53 -8.68
N ALA A 109 0.51 -26.41 -9.66
CA ALA A 109 1.79 -26.80 -10.27
C ALA A 109 2.55 -25.62 -10.94
N GLU A 110 1.84 -24.66 -11.53
CA GLU A 110 2.47 -23.46 -12.10
C GLU A 110 2.88 -22.45 -11.04
N ALA A 111 2.16 -22.35 -9.92
CA ALA A 111 2.56 -21.52 -8.77
C ALA A 111 3.85 -22.07 -8.13
N ASP A 112 3.93 -23.39 -7.91
CA ASP A 112 5.14 -24.04 -7.39
C ASP A 112 6.32 -23.87 -8.35
N ARG A 113 6.10 -23.95 -9.65
CA ARG A 113 7.14 -23.71 -10.66
C ARG A 113 7.67 -22.27 -10.59
N PHE A 114 6.80 -21.28 -10.42
CA PHE A 114 7.20 -19.88 -10.27
C PHE A 114 8.01 -19.67 -8.99
N GLY A 115 7.54 -20.18 -7.85
CA GLY A 115 8.24 -20.09 -6.57
C GLY A 115 9.61 -20.75 -6.61
N ASN A 116 9.71 -21.99 -7.11
CA ASN A 116 10.98 -22.71 -7.26
C ASN A 116 11.96 -21.96 -8.18
N ALA A 117 11.47 -21.37 -9.27
CA ALA A 117 12.30 -20.58 -10.19
C ALA A 117 12.82 -19.30 -9.50
N LEU A 118 11.98 -18.63 -8.70
CA LEU A 118 12.33 -17.44 -7.95
C LEU A 118 13.46 -17.73 -6.95
N TYR A 119 13.32 -18.79 -6.13
CA TYR A 119 14.36 -19.18 -5.18
C TYR A 119 15.62 -19.73 -5.87
N GLY A 120 15.48 -20.43 -7.00
CA GLY A 120 16.63 -20.87 -7.81
C GLY A 120 17.47 -19.71 -8.35
N LEU A 121 16.82 -18.58 -8.73
CA LEU A 121 17.52 -17.35 -9.10
C LEU A 121 18.21 -16.68 -7.91
N ALA A 122 17.57 -16.68 -6.74
CA ALA A 122 18.15 -16.14 -5.51
C ALA A 122 19.38 -16.95 -5.04
N GLU A 123 19.28 -18.28 -5.05
CA GLU A 123 20.40 -19.16 -4.75
C GLU A 123 21.55 -19.00 -5.75
N LEU A 124 21.23 -18.80 -7.04
CA LEU A 124 22.25 -18.50 -8.04
C LEU A 124 22.96 -17.17 -7.76
N ALA A 125 22.18 -16.14 -7.38
CA ALA A 125 22.74 -14.84 -7.01
C ALA A 125 23.65 -14.93 -5.78
N ARG A 126 23.26 -15.72 -4.77
CA ARG A 126 24.07 -15.96 -3.57
C ARG A 126 25.36 -16.71 -3.88
N ASP A 127 25.27 -17.76 -4.71
CA ASP A 127 26.40 -18.67 -4.95
C ASP A 127 27.42 -18.09 -5.94
N GLU A 128 26.97 -17.31 -6.93
CA GLU A 128 27.76 -16.90 -8.09
C GLU A 128 27.80 -15.38 -8.33
N GLY A 129 26.89 -14.58 -7.73
CA GLY A 129 26.66 -13.17 -8.10
C GLY A 129 25.99 -13.03 -9.47
N GLY A 130 26.20 -11.90 -10.15
CA GLY A 130 25.92 -11.69 -11.57
C GLY A 130 24.46 -11.71 -12.02
N LEU A 131 23.48 -11.78 -11.10
CA LEU A 131 22.07 -11.91 -11.45
C LEU A 131 21.54 -10.70 -12.21
N VAL A 132 21.88 -9.49 -11.79
CA VAL A 132 21.40 -8.24 -12.42
C VAL A 132 21.88 -8.16 -13.87
N GLY A 133 23.18 -8.41 -14.12
CA GLY A 133 23.76 -8.46 -15.46
C GLY A 133 23.12 -9.55 -16.34
N ALA A 134 22.83 -10.74 -15.76
CA ALA A 134 22.17 -11.81 -16.48
C ALA A 134 20.72 -11.48 -16.88
N LEU A 135 19.94 -10.84 -15.98
CA LEU A 135 18.58 -10.40 -16.26
C LEU A 135 18.51 -9.31 -17.34
N ARG A 136 19.54 -8.48 -17.45
CA ARG A 136 19.69 -7.41 -18.48
C ARG A 136 20.23 -7.92 -19.81
N SER A 137 20.71 -9.16 -19.84
CA SER A 137 21.34 -9.73 -21.03
C SER A 137 20.36 -9.98 -22.18
N GLU A 138 20.88 -9.97 -23.40
CA GLU A 138 20.13 -10.44 -24.58
C GLU A 138 19.62 -11.87 -24.39
N GLY A 139 20.35 -12.70 -23.65
CA GLY A 139 19.96 -14.07 -23.31
C GLY A 139 18.63 -14.12 -22.56
N ALA A 140 18.40 -13.22 -21.59
CA ALA A 140 17.13 -13.14 -20.86
C ALA A 140 15.97 -12.79 -21.79
N VAL A 141 16.15 -11.82 -22.70
CA VAL A 141 15.12 -11.44 -23.68
C VAL A 141 14.78 -12.62 -24.62
N ARG A 142 15.79 -13.37 -25.09
CA ARG A 142 15.60 -14.56 -25.93
C ARG A 142 14.90 -15.71 -25.19
N ILE A 143 15.16 -15.86 -23.89
CA ILE A 143 14.45 -16.85 -23.04
C ILE A 143 12.98 -16.46 -22.94
N LEU A 144 12.68 -15.18 -22.65
CA LEU A 144 11.32 -14.66 -22.58
C LEU A 144 10.59 -14.84 -23.94
N GLU A 145 11.24 -14.50 -25.05
CA GLU A 145 10.69 -14.71 -26.39
C GLU A 145 10.33 -16.17 -26.64
N ARG A 146 11.24 -17.10 -26.36
CA ARG A 146 10.98 -18.54 -26.50
C ARG A 146 9.78 -18.99 -25.67
N ALA A 147 9.65 -18.49 -24.42
CA ALA A 147 8.52 -18.79 -23.57
C ALA A 147 7.20 -18.25 -24.16
N CYS A 148 7.21 -17.03 -24.71
CA CYS A 148 6.05 -16.42 -25.37
C CYS A 148 5.64 -17.19 -26.65
N ARG A 149 6.58 -17.81 -27.38
CA ARG A 149 6.33 -18.59 -28.59
C ARG A 149 6.03 -20.07 -28.30
N ALA A 150 6.14 -20.53 -27.06
CA ALA A 150 5.93 -21.92 -26.70
C ALA A 150 4.46 -22.36 -26.89
N PRO A 151 4.19 -23.62 -27.19
CA PRO A 151 2.84 -24.16 -27.22
C PRO A 151 2.12 -23.97 -25.88
N GLY A 152 0.87 -23.49 -25.95
CA GLY A 152 0.07 -23.19 -24.74
C GLY A 152 0.35 -21.84 -24.09
N ALA A 153 1.19 -20.99 -24.70
CA ALA A 153 1.32 -19.60 -24.26
C ALA A 153 0.05 -18.80 -24.57
N LEU A 154 -0.22 -17.79 -23.73
CA LEU A 154 -1.31 -16.83 -23.96
C LEU A 154 -1.21 -16.23 -25.37
N ARG A 155 -2.33 -16.12 -26.07
CA ARG A 155 -2.37 -15.53 -27.41
C ARG A 155 -1.72 -14.14 -27.46
N THR A 156 -2.01 -13.29 -26.47
CA THR A 156 -1.41 -11.95 -26.36
C THR A 156 0.12 -12.01 -26.19
N ALA A 157 0.64 -12.96 -25.40
CA ALA A 157 2.07 -13.19 -25.26
C ALA A 157 2.70 -13.70 -26.57
N HIS A 158 2.01 -14.59 -27.28
CA HIS A 158 2.46 -15.12 -28.56
C HIS A 158 2.59 -14.05 -29.65
N GLU A 159 1.76 -13.01 -29.61
CA GLU A 159 1.77 -11.88 -30.55
C GLU A 159 2.77 -10.77 -30.16
N ALA A 160 3.47 -10.90 -29.01
CA ALA A 160 4.41 -9.88 -28.51
C ALA A 160 5.55 -9.60 -29.50
N ARG A 161 5.85 -8.33 -29.69
CA ARG A 161 6.93 -7.81 -30.54
C ARG A 161 8.18 -7.49 -29.73
N VAL A 162 9.29 -7.31 -30.40
CA VAL A 162 10.59 -7.04 -29.74
C VAL A 162 10.52 -5.84 -28.76
N PRO A 163 9.96 -4.67 -29.09
CA PRO A 163 9.87 -3.55 -28.13
C PRO A 163 9.07 -3.91 -26.87
N GLU A 164 8.00 -4.74 -27.01
CA GLU A 164 7.18 -5.20 -25.91
C GLU A 164 7.92 -6.21 -25.03
N LEU A 165 8.68 -7.13 -25.65
CA LEU A 165 9.55 -8.07 -24.92
C LEU A 165 10.66 -7.33 -24.13
N LEU A 166 11.25 -6.29 -24.71
CA LEU A 166 12.24 -5.45 -24.04
C LEU A 166 11.62 -4.70 -22.85
N ALA A 167 10.40 -4.16 -23.02
CA ALA A 167 9.68 -3.51 -21.94
C ALA A 167 9.40 -4.48 -20.78
N VAL A 168 8.90 -5.68 -21.07
CA VAL A 168 8.67 -6.72 -20.05
C VAL A 168 9.97 -7.14 -19.38
N ALA A 169 11.03 -7.40 -20.13
CA ALA A 169 12.34 -7.78 -19.60
C ALA A 169 12.90 -6.71 -18.65
N GLY A 170 12.78 -5.42 -19.02
CA GLY A 170 13.19 -4.32 -18.16
C GLY A 170 12.36 -4.17 -16.88
N HIS A 171 11.06 -4.47 -16.94
CA HIS A 171 10.21 -4.51 -15.74
C HIS A 171 10.58 -5.69 -14.83
N LEU A 172 10.79 -6.88 -15.40
CA LEU A 172 11.18 -8.08 -14.65
C LEU A 172 12.56 -7.89 -14.00
N GLU A 173 13.52 -7.32 -14.72
CA GLU A 173 14.86 -7.04 -14.19
C GLU A 173 14.75 -6.17 -12.93
N ARG A 174 14.06 -5.03 -12.99
CA ARG A 174 13.86 -4.13 -11.85
C ARG A 174 13.16 -4.80 -10.68
N ALA A 175 12.08 -5.54 -10.97
CA ALA A 175 11.29 -6.21 -9.95
C ALA A 175 12.02 -7.39 -9.27
N LEU A 176 12.91 -8.09 -9.99
CA LEU A 176 13.67 -9.25 -9.48
C LEU A 176 15.05 -8.87 -8.92
N ARG A 177 15.51 -7.64 -9.13
CA ARG A 177 16.80 -7.15 -8.63
C ARG A 177 17.01 -7.40 -7.13
N PRO A 178 15.99 -7.27 -6.23
CA PRO A 178 16.17 -7.55 -4.82
C PRO A 178 16.58 -8.99 -4.49
N LEU A 179 16.47 -9.93 -5.44
CA LEU A 179 16.96 -11.31 -5.26
C LEU A 179 18.50 -11.40 -5.17
N SER A 180 19.20 -10.36 -5.64
CA SER A 180 20.67 -10.28 -5.56
C SER A 180 21.18 -9.61 -4.27
N LEU A 181 20.28 -9.11 -3.40
CA LEU A 181 20.66 -8.47 -2.15
C LEU A 181 20.92 -9.51 -1.07
N ASP A 182 22.04 -9.38 -0.38
CA ASP A 182 22.49 -10.24 0.74
C ASP A 182 21.86 -9.87 2.10
N TRP A 183 20.79 -9.09 2.09
CA TRP A 183 20.13 -8.58 3.30
C TRP A 183 19.61 -9.66 4.25
N TYR A 184 19.47 -10.89 3.80
CA TYR A 184 19.01 -12.06 4.57
C TYR A 184 20.08 -12.69 5.48
N GLU A 185 21.32 -12.21 5.43
CA GLU A 185 22.42 -12.73 6.27
C GLU A 185 22.24 -12.42 7.77
N ASP A 186 23.09 -13.04 8.60
CA ASP A 186 22.99 -12.99 10.06
C ASP A 186 23.24 -11.60 10.65
N ASP A 187 23.87 -10.68 9.92
CA ASP A 187 24.05 -9.27 10.28
C ASP A 187 22.89 -8.37 9.78
N GLY A 188 21.97 -8.96 9.05
CA GLY A 188 20.82 -8.32 8.43
C GLY A 188 19.47 -8.88 8.86
N LEU A 189 18.62 -9.20 7.89
CA LEU A 189 17.29 -9.78 8.13
C LEU A 189 17.32 -11.17 8.76
N GLY A 190 18.45 -11.91 8.70
CA GLY A 190 18.65 -13.13 9.45
C GLY A 190 18.67 -12.91 10.97
N ALA A 191 18.99 -11.68 11.43
CA ALA A 191 19.05 -11.29 12.82
C ALA A 191 17.74 -10.76 13.41
N VAL A 192 16.70 -10.49 12.60
CA VAL A 192 15.42 -9.97 13.11
C VAL A 192 14.46 -11.09 13.52
N ASP A 193 13.51 -10.79 14.40
CA ASP A 193 12.52 -11.76 14.86
C ASP A 193 11.35 -11.91 13.87
N LEU A 194 11.13 -10.88 13.03
CA LEU A 194 10.05 -10.80 12.06
C LEU A 194 10.43 -9.86 10.93
N CYS A 195 10.20 -10.25 9.68
CA CYS A 195 10.17 -9.35 8.53
C CYS A 195 8.76 -8.82 8.31
N HIS A 196 8.60 -7.49 8.18
CA HIS A 196 7.34 -6.85 7.84
C HIS A 196 7.46 -6.10 6.52
N ALA A 197 6.88 -6.65 5.46
CA ALA A 197 6.84 -6.00 4.14
C ALA A 197 5.62 -5.08 4.02
N ALA A 198 5.86 -3.81 3.70
CA ALA A 198 4.81 -2.80 3.49
C ALA A 198 4.12 -2.90 2.11
N SER A 199 4.44 -3.94 1.33
CA SER A 199 3.88 -4.21 0.00
C SER A 199 4.09 -5.68 -0.35
N GLY A 200 3.18 -6.26 -1.13
CA GLY A 200 3.30 -7.61 -1.73
C GLY A 200 4.12 -7.64 -3.03
N GLY A 201 4.84 -6.56 -3.36
CA GLY A 201 5.68 -6.43 -4.55
C GLY A 201 7.16 -6.73 -4.31
N ALA A 202 8.05 -5.97 -4.96
CA ALA A 202 9.50 -6.14 -4.85
C ALA A 202 10.02 -6.00 -3.41
N ALA A 203 9.38 -5.15 -2.59
CA ALA A 203 9.71 -5.00 -1.17
C ALA A 203 9.59 -6.31 -0.36
N ALA A 204 8.72 -7.24 -0.76
CA ALA A 204 8.56 -8.50 -0.06
C ALA A 204 9.67 -9.51 -0.37
N LEU A 205 10.43 -9.34 -1.46
CA LEU A 205 11.46 -10.30 -1.88
C LEU A 205 12.55 -10.51 -0.84
N PRO A 206 13.17 -9.47 -0.23
CA PRO A 206 14.17 -9.68 0.81
C PRO A 206 13.60 -10.45 2.02
N GLY A 207 12.32 -10.22 2.37
CA GLY A 207 11.64 -10.98 3.42
C GLY A 207 11.38 -12.44 3.05
N LEU A 208 11.06 -12.73 1.78
CA LEU A 208 10.97 -14.11 1.27
C LEU A 208 12.33 -14.81 1.36
N LEU A 209 13.43 -14.12 1.03
CA LEU A 209 14.79 -14.67 1.13
C LEU A 209 15.19 -14.92 2.59
N ALA A 210 14.92 -13.97 3.50
CA ALA A 210 15.16 -14.17 4.93
C ALA A 210 14.38 -15.37 5.48
N ARG A 211 13.13 -15.56 5.02
CA ARG A 211 12.37 -16.76 5.33
C ARG A 211 12.98 -18.04 4.75
N HIS A 212 13.40 -17.99 3.48
CA HIS A 212 13.97 -19.15 2.77
C HIS A 212 15.29 -19.60 3.36
N PHE A 213 16.22 -18.66 3.61
CA PHE A 213 17.57 -18.98 4.07
C PHE A 213 17.71 -19.07 5.61
N SER A 214 16.97 -18.26 6.34
CA SER A 214 17.14 -18.08 7.80
C SER A 214 15.88 -18.41 8.61
N GLY A 215 14.77 -18.79 7.97
CA GLY A 215 13.52 -19.18 8.64
C GLY A 215 12.74 -18.03 9.29
N VAL A 216 13.12 -16.78 9.07
CA VAL A 216 12.47 -15.59 9.65
C VAL A 216 11.03 -15.48 9.15
N PRO A 217 10.01 -15.35 10.05
CA PRO A 217 8.63 -15.22 9.63
C PRO A 217 8.40 -13.91 8.87
N LEU A 218 7.46 -13.93 7.89
CA LEU A 218 7.11 -12.79 7.07
C LEU A 218 5.66 -12.35 7.35
N LEU A 219 5.48 -11.07 7.67
CA LEU A 219 4.21 -10.36 7.66
C LEU A 219 4.16 -9.48 6.41
N VAL A 220 3.01 -9.44 5.75
CA VAL A 220 2.80 -8.57 4.58
C VAL A 220 1.61 -7.66 4.83
N THR A 221 1.82 -6.35 4.74
CA THR A 221 0.75 -5.36 4.77
C THR A 221 0.58 -4.76 3.38
N GLU A 222 -0.63 -4.83 2.85
CA GLU A 222 -0.90 -4.30 1.51
C GLU A 222 -2.26 -3.60 1.48
N TYR A 223 -2.24 -2.27 1.50
CA TYR A 223 -3.45 -1.44 1.41
C TYR A 223 -3.96 -1.28 -0.02
N GLY A 224 -3.05 -1.42 -0.99
CA GLY A 224 -3.37 -1.39 -2.40
C GLY A 224 -2.71 -2.57 -3.13
N VAL A 225 -3.48 -3.58 -3.52
CA VAL A 225 -2.95 -4.79 -4.19
C VAL A 225 -2.34 -4.44 -5.54
N ARG A 226 -1.06 -4.76 -5.75
CA ARG A 226 -0.27 -4.40 -6.93
C ARG A 226 -0.96 -4.84 -8.24
N LEU A 227 -1.52 -6.03 -8.28
CA LEU A 227 -2.25 -6.52 -9.46
C LEU A 227 -3.47 -5.65 -9.78
N ARG A 228 -4.22 -5.21 -8.75
CA ARG A 228 -5.35 -4.27 -8.94
C ARG A 228 -4.86 -2.94 -9.50
N SER A 229 -3.80 -2.38 -8.93
CA SER A 229 -3.20 -1.13 -9.40
C SER A 229 -2.74 -1.24 -10.86
N HIS A 230 -2.16 -2.38 -11.24
CA HIS A 230 -1.78 -2.65 -12.63
C HIS A 230 -2.98 -2.64 -13.59
N TYR A 231 -4.12 -3.22 -13.21
CA TYR A 231 -5.33 -3.16 -14.04
C TYR A 231 -5.95 -1.77 -14.12
N LEU A 232 -5.81 -0.95 -13.07
CA LEU A 232 -6.34 0.41 -13.05
C LEU A 232 -5.41 1.44 -13.67
N ALA A 233 -4.12 1.10 -13.88
CA ALA A 233 -3.17 2.01 -14.51
C ALA A 233 -3.71 2.46 -15.87
N SER A 234 -3.75 3.77 -16.08
CA SER A 234 -4.17 4.37 -17.34
C SER A 234 -3.14 4.04 -18.44
N ASN A 235 -3.58 4.06 -19.70
CA ASN A 235 -2.72 3.86 -20.87
C ASN A 235 -1.84 5.10 -21.18
N ALA A 236 -1.40 5.83 -20.15
CA ALA A 236 -0.70 7.10 -20.30
C ALA A 236 0.80 6.95 -20.63
N GLY A 237 1.33 5.73 -20.62
CA GLY A 237 2.72 5.45 -20.98
C GLY A 237 2.97 5.34 -22.48
N PRO A 238 4.25 5.11 -22.91
CA PRO A 238 4.60 4.82 -24.29
C PRO A 238 3.76 3.68 -24.86
N ALA A 239 3.41 3.75 -26.15
CA ALA A 239 2.49 2.79 -26.79
C ALA A 239 2.90 1.31 -26.62
N HIS A 240 4.21 1.01 -26.55
CA HIS A 240 4.71 -0.35 -26.34
C HIS A 240 4.55 -0.83 -24.88
N GLU A 241 4.56 0.06 -23.88
CA GLU A 241 4.30 -0.30 -22.48
C GLU A 241 2.81 -0.54 -22.20
N SER A 242 1.94 0.11 -22.99
CA SER A 242 0.48 -0.05 -22.91
C SER A 242 -0.05 -1.23 -23.75
N ALA A 243 0.84 -1.91 -24.49
CA ALA A 243 0.46 -3.01 -25.37
C ALA A 243 -0.18 -4.19 -24.61
N PRO A 244 -1.17 -4.89 -25.22
CA PRO A 244 -1.86 -6.00 -24.57
C PRO A 244 -0.92 -7.11 -24.08
N ALA A 245 0.16 -7.39 -24.81
CA ALA A 245 1.16 -8.39 -24.43
C ALA A 245 1.89 -7.99 -23.12
N VAL A 246 2.36 -6.75 -23.02
CA VAL A 246 3.04 -6.24 -21.84
C VAL A 246 2.10 -6.27 -20.63
N ARG A 247 0.88 -5.78 -20.80
CA ARG A 247 -0.12 -5.77 -19.73
C ARG A 247 -0.46 -7.17 -19.24
N ALA A 248 -0.61 -8.14 -20.13
CA ALA A 248 -0.91 -9.52 -19.78
C ALA A 248 0.24 -10.21 -19.04
N LEU A 249 1.48 -10.06 -19.52
CA LEU A 249 2.66 -10.66 -18.90
C LEU A 249 2.97 -10.04 -17.53
N LEU A 250 2.85 -8.72 -17.37
CA LEU A 250 3.04 -8.06 -16.08
C LEU A 250 1.88 -8.38 -15.11
N ALA A 251 0.64 -8.51 -15.58
CA ALA A 251 -0.46 -8.99 -14.75
C ALA A 251 -0.19 -10.41 -14.23
N ALA A 252 0.30 -11.31 -15.09
CA ALA A 252 0.69 -12.65 -14.69
C ALA A 252 1.83 -12.63 -13.66
N PHE A 253 2.85 -11.79 -13.87
CA PHE A 253 3.95 -11.62 -12.92
C PHE A 253 3.45 -11.13 -11.56
N HIS A 254 2.69 -10.04 -11.51
CA HIS A 254 2.15 -9.52 -10.24
C HIS A 254 1.23 -10.50 -9.53
N GLY A 255 0.41 -11.24 -10.29
CA GLY A 255 -0.46 -12.27 -9.72
C GLY A 255 0.32 -13.44 -9.10
N ARG A 256 1.34 -13.95 -9.81
CA ARG A 256 2.16 -15.06 -9.32
C ARG A 256 3.07 -14.66 -8.16
N LEU A 257 3.67 -13.47 -8.22
CA LEU A 257 4.46 -12.93 -7.12
C LEU A 257 3.59 -12.75 -5.86
N ALA A 258 2.40 -12.17 -6.01
CA ALA A 258 1.48 -12.02 -4.88
C ALA A 258 1.08 -13.39 -4.29
N ALA A 259 0.78 -14.40 -5.12
CA ALA A 259 0.44 -15.74 -4.66
C ALA A 259 1.58 -16.37 -3.86
N GLU A 260 2.83 -16.24 -4.33
CA GLU A 260 4.01 -16.75 -3.62
C GLU A 260 4.21 -16.01 -2.30
N VAL A 261 4.20 -14.68 -2.33
CA VAL A 261 4.35 -13.84 -1.13
C VAL A 261 3.30 -14.17 -0.07
N TYR A 262 2.03 -14.27 -0.45
CA TYR A 262 0.94 -14.58 0.49
C TYR A 262 1.00 -16.04 0.95
N GLY A 263 1.39 -16.97 0.08
CA GLY A 263 1.61 -18.38 0.42
C GLY A 263 2.64 -18.55 1.52
N GLN A 264 3.74 -17.79 1.44
CA GLN A 264 4.85 -17.87 2.38
C GLN A 264 4.64 -17.01 3.65
N ALA A 265 3.82 -15.96 3.58
CA ALA A 265 3.57 -15.10 4.72
C ALA A 265 2.96 -15.87 5.92
N ALA A 266 3.34 -15.49 7.13
CA ALA A 266 2.72 -15.96 8.37
C ALA A 266 1.35 -15.30 8.57
N CYS A 267 1.23 -14.03 8.18
CA CYS A 267 0.01 -13.24 8.20
C CYS A 267 0.04 -12.23 7.04
N VAL A 268 -1.12 -11.94 6.48
CA VAL A 268 -1.31 -10.92 5.43
C VAL A 268 -2.38 -9.95 5.91
N THR A 269 -2.07 -8.65 5.92
CA THR A 269 -3.03 -7.64 6.37
C THR A 269 -3.51 -6.79 5.21
N ALA A 270 -4.83 -6.59 5.18
CA ALA A 270 -5.52 -5.70 4.26
C ALA A 270 -6.03 -4.47 5.00
N GLY A 271 -6.11 -3.31 4.34
CA GLY A 271 -6.68 -2.10 4.92
C GLY A 271 -8.21 -2.10 4.98
N ASN A 272 -8.87 -3.00 4.28
CA ASN A 272 -10.33 -3.09 4.19
C ASN A 272 -10.76 -4.40 3.50
N ALA A 273 -12.06 -4.69 3.56
CA ALA A 273 -12.64 -5.89 2.95
C ALA A 273 -12.51 -5.92 1.41
N HIS A 274 -12.46 -4.76 0.74
CA HIS A 274 -12.25 -4.69 -0.70
C HIS A 274 -10.83 -5.15 -1.07
N ALA A 275 -9.80 -4.66 -0.40
CA ALA A 275 -8.41 -5.11 -0.59
C ALA A 275 -8.25 -6.59 -0.23
N ARG A 276 -8.88 -7.03 0.89
CA ARG A 276 -8.90 -8.43 1.31
C ARG A 276 -9.44 -9.37 0.22
N ARG A 277 -10.55 -9.02 -0.44
CA ARG A 277 -11.08 -9.80 -1.57
C ARG A 277 -10.11 -9.90 -2.76
N TRP A 278 -9.33 -8.86 -3.00
CA TRP A 278 -8.27 -8.92 -4.01
C TRP A 278 -7.11 -9.83 -3.59
N GLN A 279 -6.70 -9.79 -2.32
CA GLN A 279 -5.68 -10.71 -1.78
C GLN A 279 -6.14 -12.17 -1.88
N GLU A 280 -7.42 -12.46 -1.55
CA GLU A 280 -8.02 -13.79 -1.74
C GLU A 280 -7.96 -14.25 -3.21
N ARG A 281 -8.28 -13.36 -4.16
CA ARG A 281 -8.18 -13.64 -5.60
C ARG A 281 -6.75 -13.88 -6.07
N CYS A 282 -5.77 -13.26 -5.42
CA CYS A 282 -4.36 -13.50 -5.66
C CYS A 282 -3.79 -14.71 -4.92
N GLY A 283 -4.64 -15.54 -4.29
CA GLY A 283 -4.24 -16.80 -3.67
C GLY A 283 -3.94 -16.74 -2.17
N ALA A 284 -4.25 -15.64 -1.48
CA ALA A 284 -4.09 -15.58 -0.04
C ALA A 284 -5.06 -16.53 0.69
N ASP A 285 -4.52 -17.33 1.63
CA ASP A 285 -5.34 -18.17 2.51
C ASP A 285 -6.13 -17.28 3.49
N ARG A 286 -7.43 -17.51 3.57
CA ARG A 286 -8.34 -16.78 4.48
C ARG A 286 -7.93 -16.87 5.94
N ALA A 287 -7.32 -17.97 6.35
CA ALA A 287 -6.85 -18.16 7.71
C ALA A 287 -5.69 -17.22 8.09
N LYS A 288 -4.92 -16.76 7.10
CA LYS A 288 -3.80 -15.83 7.27
C LYS A 288 -4.21 -14.37 7.10
N LEU A 289 -5.43 -14.10 6.59
CA LEU A 289 -5.88 -12.75 6.28
C LEU A 289 -6.46 -12.05 7.49
N ARG A 290 -5.99 -10.83 7.74
CA ARG A 290 -6.53 -9.92 8.75
C ARG A 290 -6.83 -8.56 8.14
N THR A 291 -7.86 -7.90 8.63
CA THR A 291 -8.17 -6.52 8.25
C THR A 291 -7.65 -5.60 9.34
N VAL A 292 -6.75 -4.69 8.97
CA VAL A 292 -6.23 -3.63 9.84
C VAL A 292 -6.39 -2.32 9.08
N HIS A 293 -7.33 -1.50 9.52
CA HIS A 293 -7.61 -0.22 8.85
C HIS A 293 -6.41 0.72 8.92
N PRO A 294 -6.17 1.55 7.89
CA PRO A 294 -5.16 2.61 7.97
C PRO A 294 -5.43 3.55 9.13
N GLY A 295 -4.41 3.79 9.96
CA GLY A 295 -4.50 4.73 11.07
C GLY A 295 -4.40 6.17 10.57
N MET A 296 -5.31 7.02 11.05
CA MET A 296 -5.36 8.44 10.72
C MET A 296 -5.27 9.29 11.99
N ASP A 297 -4.60 10.43 11.88
CA ASP A 297 -4.46 11.36 12.99
C ASP A 297 -5.74 12.17 13.18
N ALA A 298 -6.54 11.77 14.18
CA ALA A 298 -7.80 12.40 14.53
C ALA A 298 -7.61 13.76 15.23
N SER A 299 -6.43 14.04 15.82
CA SER A 299 -6.19 15.27 16.57
C SER A 299 -6.30 16.52 15.70
N ARG A 300 -5.96 16.41 14.41
CA ARG A 300 -6.07 17.48 13.41
C ARG A 300 -7.51 17.99 13.19
N PHE A 301 -8.50 17.22 13.59
CA PHE A 301 -9.92 17.46 13.37
C PHE A 301 -10.70 17.64 14.68
N ALA A 302 -10.02 17.63 15.83
CA ALA A 302 -10.66 17.61 17.14
C ALA A 302 -11.53 18.84 17.37
N GLU A 303 -11.01 20.05 17.13
CA GLU A 303 -11.73 21.32 17.33
C GLU A 303 -13.01 21.38 16.49
N VAL A 304 -12.94 20.99 15.23
CA VAL A 304 -14.10 20.98 14.31
C VAL A 304 -15.13 19.93 14.73
N GLY A 305 -14.68 18.76 15.14
CA GLY A 305 -15.56 17.68 15.55
C GLY A 305 -16.33 17.97 16.84
N GLU A 306 -15.81 18.85 17.70
CA GLU A 306 -16.44 19.25 18.96
C GLU A 306 -17.35 20.48 18.82
N SER A 307 -17.24 21.23 17.72
CA SER A 307 -18.02 22.44 17.46
C SER A 307 -18.87 22.30 16.18
N PRO A 308 -19.97 21.53 16.20
CA PRO A 308 -20.74 21.20 15.00
C PRO A 308 -21.49 22.37 14.35
N ASP A 309 -21.71 23.46 15.05
CA ASP A 309 -22.65 24.52 14.64
C ASP A 309 -22.07 25.62 13.73
N THR A 310 -20.82 25.49 13.30
CA THR A 310 -20.17 26.51 12.44
C THR A 310 -20.41 26.29 10.94
N ALA A 311 -21.06 25.20 10.54
CA ALA A 311 -21.29 24.87 9.14
C ALA A 311 -22.42 25.69 8.53
N ASP A 312 -22.21 26.23 7.31
CA ASP A 312 -23.30 26.77 6.51
C ASP A 312 -24.31 25.64 6.14
N PRO A 313 -25.58 25.73 6.59
CA PRO A 313 -26.57 24.68 6.42
C PRO A 313 -26.90 24.38 4.95
N HIS A 314 -26.56 25.26 4.02
CA HIS A 314 -26.86 25.13 2.60
C HIS A 314 -25.65 24.71 1.76
N THR A 315 -24.44 24.58 2.36
CA THR A 315 -23.22 24.28 1.62
C THR A 315 -22.91 22.80 1.61
N LEU A 316 -22.73 22.26 0.39
CA LEU A 316 -22.12 20.97 0.12
C LEU A 316 -20.60 21.18 -0.08
N VAL A 317 -19.77 20.28 0.46
CA VAL A 317 -18.32 20.33 0.31
C VAL A 317 -17.81 19.03 -0.27
N TRP A 318 -16.97 19.13 -1.26
CA TRP A 318 -16.13 18.05 -1.77
C TRP A 318 -14.67 18.38 -1.48
N VAL A 319 -13.92 17.43 -0.93
CA VAL A 319 -12.48 17.58 -0.62
C VAL A 319 -11.70 16.42 -1.23
N GLY A 320 -10.62 16.72 -1.96
CA GLY A 320 -9.76 15.68 -2.49
C GLY A 320 -8.80 16.14 -3.58
N ARG A 321 -8.02 15.20 -4.12
CA ARG A 321 -7.20 15.43 -5.31
C ARG A 321 -8.10 15.47 -6.54
N VAL A 322 -7.94 16.50 -7.38
CA VAL A 322 -8.72 16.62 -8.61
C VAL A 322 -8.13 15.71 -9.68
N GLU A 323 -8.87 14.65 -10.00
CA GLU A 323 -8.50 13.63 -11.00
C GLU A 323 -9.78 12.98 -11.56
N PRO A 324 -9.78 12.39 -12.77
CA PRO A 324 -10.97 11.79 -13.39
C PRO A 324 -11.65 10.71 -12.53
N ALA A 325 -10.88 9.94 -11.73
CA ALA A 325 -11.40 8.91 -10.83
C ALA A 325 -12.37 9.46 -9.75
N LYS A 326 -12.33 10.77 -9.47
CA LYS A 326 -13.18 11.44 -8.48
C LYS A 326 -14.54 11.90 -9.04
N ASP A 327 -14.73 11.85 -10.35
CA ASP A 327 -15.99 12.12 -11.07
C ASP A 327 -16.71 13.41 -10.65
N LEU A 328 -15.96 14.51 -10.65
CA LEU A 328 -16.53 15.85 -10.40
C LEU A 328 -17.58 16.25 -11.45
N VAL A 329 -17.53 15.67 -12.63
CA VAL A 329 -18.55 15.89 -13.68
C VAL A 329 -19.91 15.42 -13.19
N SER A 330 -20.02 14.20 -12.66
CA SER A 330 -21.27 13.69 -12.05
C SER A 330 -21.71 14.53 -10.86
N LEU A 331 -20.75 15.03 -10.05
CA LEU A 331 -21.06 15.92 -8.92
C LEU A 331 -21.67 17.26 -9.38
N LEU A 332 -21.10 17.90 -10.41
CA LEU A 332 -21.63 19.15 -10.96
C LEU A 332 -23.04 18.96 -11.54
N HIS A 333 -23.29 17.88 -12.26
CA HIS A 333 -24.65 17.56 -12.73
C HIS A 333 -25.60 17.28 -11.57
N ALA A 334 -25.18 16.55 -10.55
CA ALA A 334 -25.98 16.31 -9.34
C ALA A 334 -26.30 17.63 -8.63
N PHE A 335 -25.33 18.52 -8.51
CA PHE A 335 -25.53 19.83 -7.90
C PHE A 335 -26.54 20.70 -8.67
N GLY A 336 -26.56 20.60 -10.01
CA GLY A 336 -27.59 21.21 -10.81
C GLY A 336 -29.01 20.72 -10.45
N GLU A 337 -29.16 19.42 -10.16
CA GLU A 337 -30.43 18.89 -9.67
C GLU A 337 -30.74 19.33 -8.22
N VAL A 338 -29.72 19.40 -7.35
CA VAL A 338 -29.89 19.92 -5.98
C VAL A 338 -30.44 21.35 -6.00
N ARG A 339 -29.91 22.23 -6.82
CA ARG A 339 -30.35 23.64 -6.92
C ARG A 339 -31.78 23.82 -7.36
N LYS A 340 -32.36 22.88 -8.12
CA LYS A 340 -33.79 22.92 -8.47
C LYS A 340 -34.70 22.78 -7.24
N GLY A 341 -34.25 21.99 -6.24
CA GLY A 341 -34.98 21.78 -5.01
C GLY A 341 -34.57 22.68 -3.86
N GLU A 342 -33.32 23.13 -3.87
CA GLU A 342 -32.67 23.98 -2.86
C GLU A 342 -31.92 25.15 -3.54
N PRO A 343 -32.60 26.22 -3.95
CA PRO A 343 -31.99 27.32 -4.71
C PRO A 343 -30.84 28.06 -3.99
N LYS A 344 -30.80 27.98 -2.64
CA LYS A 344 -29.73 28.57 -1.82
C LYS A 344 -28.51 27.67 -1.68
N ALA A 345 -28.58 26.43 -2.21
CA ALA A 345 -27.46 25.49 -2.09
C ALA A 345 -26.20 26.03 -2.76
N ARG A 346 -25.05 25.81 -2.12
CA ARG A 346 -23.70 26.10 -2.61
C ARG A 346 -22.88 24.82 -2.66
N LEU A 347 -21.91 24.78 -3.57
CA LEU A 347 -20.96 23.68 -3.70
C LEU A 347 -19.53 24.23 -3.63
N ARG A 348 -18.77 23.77 -2.67
CA ARG A 348 -17.33 24.05 -2.55
C ARG A 348 -16.55 22.82 -2.98
N ILE A 349 -15.68 22.95 -3.98
CA ILE A 349 -14.76 21.93 -4.46
C ILE A 349 -13.36 22.35 -4.03
N VAL A 350 -12.83 21.66 -3.00
CA VAL A 350 -11.58 22.03 -2.34
C VAL A 350 -10.52 20.98 -2.66
N GLY A 351 -9.45 21.37 -3.36
CA GLY A 351 -8.35 20.48 -3.67
C GLY A 351 -7.52 20.89 -4.88
N ALA A 352 -6.32 20.32 -4.97
CA ALA A 352 -5.38 20.57 -6.05
C ALA A 352 -5.43 19.47 -7.13
N PRO A 353 -5.07 19.82 -8.39
CA PRO A 353 -5.02 18.84 -9.48
C PRO A 353 -3.86 17.84 -9.29
N ALA A 354 -4.12 16.58 -9.62
CA ALA A 354 -3.12 15.51 -9.61
C ALA A 354 -2.37 15.46 -10.95
N GLY A 355 -1.23 16.14 -11.05
CA GLY A 355 -0.41 16.16 -12.26
C GLY A 355 -1.08 16.82 -13.47
N ALA A 356 -0.53 16.59 -14.65
CA ALA A 356 -1.01 17.22 -15.90
C ALA A 356 -2.43 16.77 -16.29
N GLU A 357 -2.76 15.49 -16.09
CA GLU A 357 -4.10 14.96 -16.36
C GLU A 357 -5.14 15.58 -15.43
N GLY A 358 -4.81 15.71 -14.13
CA GLY A 358 -5.68 16.39 -13.17
C GLY A 358 -5.89 17.87 -13.48
N ALA A 359 -4.85 18.57 -13.95
CA ALA A 359 -4.95 19.97 -14.37
C ALA A 359 -5.88 20.15 -15.58
N ALA A 360 -5.75 19.27 -16.58
CA ALA A 360 -6.66 19.26 -17.73
C ALA A 360 -8.11 18.97 -17.31
N TYR A 361 -8.29 17.99 -16.41
CA TYR A 361 -9.60 17.63 -15.88
C TYR A 361 -10.22 18.77 -15.06
N LEU A 362 -9.45 19.48 -14.23
CA LEU A 362 -9.91 20.65 -13.50
C LEU A 362 -10.40 21.75 -14.46
N GLY A 363 -9.64 22.01 -15.54
CA GLY A 363 -10.05 22.96 -16.59
C GLY A 363 -11.39 22.58 -17.21
N HIS A 364 -11.60 21.30 -17.51
CA HIS A 364 -12.87 20.79 -18.01
C HIS A 364 -14.01 20.97 -16.99
N CYS A 365 -13.78 20.67 -15.72
CA CYS A 365 -14.78 20.85 -14.66
C CYS A 365 -15.17 22.32 -14.46
N LYS A 366 -14.20 23.24 -14.48
CA LYS A 366 -14.47 24.69 -14.41
C LYS A 366 -15.31 25.18 -15.61
N ALA A 367 -14.98 24.72 -16.81
CA ALA A 367 -15.76 25.06 -18.02
C ALA A 367 -17.21 24.53 -17.95
N LEU A 368 -17.38 23.29 -17.49
CA LEU A 368 -18.70 22.70 -17.26
C LEU A 368 -19.49 23.45 -16.18
N ALA A 369 -18.85 23.82 -15.07
CA ALA A 369 -19.49 24.59 -14.01
C ALA A 369 -19.97 25.96 -14.53
N ALA A 370 -19.17 26.66 -15.34
CA ALA A 370 -19.57 27.94 -15.96
C ALA A 370 -20.76 27.80 -16.92
N GLN A 371 -20.91 26.65 -17.60
CA GLN A 371 -22.05 26.36 -18.45
C GLN A 371 -23.34 26.05 -17.66
N LEU A 372 -23.20 25.26 -16.59
CA LEU A 372 -24.34 24.84 -15.78
C LEU A 372 -24.82 25.91 -14.80
N PHE A 373 -23.91 26.77 -14.35
CA PHE A 373 -24.15 27.81 -13.33
C PHE A 373 -23.57 29.14 -13.83
N PRO A 374 -24.22 29.78 -14.82
CA PRO A 374 -23.81 31.11 -15.25
C PRO A 374 -23.97 32.10 -14.08
N ASP A 375 -23.08 33.10 -14.01
CA ASP A 375 -23.14 34.13 -12.98
C ASP A 375 -24.49 34.83 -12.98
N GLU A 376 -25.20 34.74 -11.86
CA GLU A 376 -26.49 35.42 -11.68
C GLU A 376 -26.24 36.85 -11.17
N ALA A 377 -25.88 37.76 -12.08
CA ALA A 377 -25.75 39.18 -11.76
C ALA A 377 -27.12 39.87 -11.75
N GLU A 378 -27.47 40.54 -10.66
CA GLU A 378 -28.71 41.31 -10.54
C GLU A 378 -28.77 42.54 -11.44
N GLY A 379 -27.67 42.85 -12.20
CA GLY A 379 -27.59 43.96 -13.11
C GLY A 379 -26.24 44.04 -13.84
N PRO A 380 -26.11 44.90 -14.86
CA PRO A 380 -24.93 44.98 -15.72
C PRO A 380 -23.65 45.47 -15.01
N HIS A 381 -23.74 45.88 -13.76
CA HIS A 381 -22.62 46.36 -12.94
C HIS A 381 -22.45 45.57 -11.61
N ALA A 382 -23.27 44.53 -11.41
CA ALA A 382 -23.18 43.66 -10.24
C ALA A 382 -22.34 42.42 -10.56
N VAL A 383 -21.47 42.02 -9.63
CA VAL A 383 -20.77 40.73 -9.70
C VAL A 383 -21.77 39.66 -9.31
N GLY A 384 -22.04 38.73 -10.18
CA GLY A 384 -22.94 37.61 -9.89
C GLY A 384 -22.39 36.69 -8.82
N ASP A 385 -23.28 36.07 -8.05
CA ASP A 385 -22.93 35.09 -7.02
C ASP A 385 -22.86 33.69 -7.66
N ASN A 386 -21.64 33.16 -7.89
CA ASN A 386 -21.48 31.83 -8.43
C ASN A 386 -21.72 30.80 -7.30
N PRO A 387 -22.68 29.86 -7.46
CA PRO A 387 -22.96 28.86 -6.44
C PRO A 387 -21.91 27.74 -6.33
N VAL A 388 -20.93 27.68 -7.23
CA VAL A 388 -19.85 26.71 -7.23
C VAL A 388 -18.51 27.42 -7.10
N SER A 389 -17.71 27.04 -6.10
CA SER A 389 -16.32 27.50 -5.94
C SER A 389 -15.33 26.36 -6.15
N PHE A 390 -14.15 26.71 -6.68
CA PHE A 390 -12.99 25.83 -6.78
C PHE A 390 -11.85 26.46 -5.97
N GLU A 391 -11.42 25.77 -4.95
CA GLU A 391 -10.51 26.29 -3.92
C GLU A 391 -9.35 25.32 -3.70
N GLU A 392 -8.24 25.82 -3.16
CA GLU A 392 -7.09 25.01 -2.77
C GLU A 392 -6.85 25.13 -1.27
N ILE A 393 -6.38 24.04 -0.64
CA ILE A 393 -5.98 24.07 0.78
C ILE A 393 -4.78 25.00 0.94
N GLY A 394 -4.85 25.91 1.93
CA GLY A 394 -3.87 26.97 2.16
C GLY A 394 -4.27 28.34 1.57
N ALA A 395 -5.35 28.37 0.76
CA ALA A 395 -5.95 29.63 0.31
C ALA A 395 -6.75 30.30 1.45
N PRO A 396 -7.00 31.62 1.38
CA PRO A 396 -7.76 32.32 2.44
C PRO A 396 -9.15 31.73 2.71
N GLU A 397 -9.79 31.14 1.70
CA GLU A 397 -11.12 30.53 1.77
C GLU A 397 -11.09 29.14 2.41
N ALA A 398 -9.94 28.45 2.35
CA ALA A 398 -9.72 27.12 2.91
C ALA A 398 -8.30 27.01 3.55
N PRO A 399 -8.02 27.73 4.65
CA PRO A 399 -6.68 27.79 5.23
C PRO A 399 -6.15 26.44 5.68
N THR A 400 -7.04 25.58 6.21
CA THR A 400 -6.71 24.22 6.65
C THR A 400 -7.71 23.22 6.12
N LEU A 401 -7.30 21.93 6.12
CA LEU A 401 -8.17 20.84 5.75
C LEU A 401 -9.37 20.69 6.69
N ALA A 402 -9.17 20.92 7.98
CA ALA A 402 -10.23 20.87 8.99
C ALA A 402 -11.29 21.96 8.75
N GLU A 403 -10.88 23.18 8.43
CA GLU A 403 -11.78 24.28 8.11
C GLU A 403 -12.55 24.05 6.81
N ALA A 404 -11.92 23.44 5.80
CA ALA A 404 -12.61 23.02 4.58
C ALA A 404 -13.78 22.08 4.91
N TYR A 405 -13.57 21.06 5.73
CA TYR A 405 -14.64 20.16 6.18
C TYR A 405 -15.66 20.86 7.10
N ALA A 406 -15.20 21.82 7.92
CA ALA A 406 -16.07 22.59 8.83
C ALA A 406 -17.07 23.45 8.09
N SER A 407 -16.72 23.95 6.91
CA SER A 407 -17.47 24.98 6.18
C SER A 407 -18.81 24.53 5.65
N GLY A 408 -19.04 23.22 5.47
CA GLY A 408 -20.26 22.71 4.86
C GLY A 408 -21.06 21.79 5.75
N ALA A 409 -22.37 21.75 5.48
CA ALA A 409 -23.31 20.90 6.20
C ALA A 409 -23.24 19.44 5.81
N VAL A 410 -22.86 19.14 4.55
CA VAL A 410 -22.79 17.79 4.00
C VAL A 410 -21.49 17.65 3.19
N ILE A 411 -20.75 16.61 3.46
CA ILE A 411 -19.56 16.26 2.68
C ILE A 411 -19.94 15.21 1.64
N VAL A 412 -19.52 15.45 0.38
CA VAL A 412 -19.88 14.62 -0.76
C VAL A 412 -18.65 13.95 -1.34
N LEU A 413 -18.72 12.64 -1.58
CA LEU A 413 -17.71 11.86 -2.30
C LEU A 413 -18.35 11.25 -3.55
N SER A 414 -17.93 11.69 -4.74
CA SER A 414 -18.52 11.31 -6.03
C SER A 414 -17.71 10.27 -6.81
N SER A 415 -16.65 9.74 -6.24
CA SER A 415 -15.65 8.88 -6.87
C SER A 415 -16.24 7.68 -7.61
N VAL A 416 -15.61 7.28 -8.72
CA VAL A 416 -15.90 6.02 -9.44
C VAL A 416 -14.88 4.93 -9.14
N VAL A 417 -13.73 5.30 -8.58
CA VAL A 417 -12.70 4.37 -8.11
C VAL A 417 -12.14 4.87 -6.78
N GLU A 418 -12.18 4.00 -5.78
CA GLU A 418 -11.53 4.22 -4.48
C GLU A 418 -10.83 2.95 -3.99
N GLY A 419 -9.84 3.15 -3.12
CA GLY A 419 -9.30 2.12 -2.26
C GLY A 419 -9.91 2.24 -0.86
N PHE A 420 -9.17 2.87 0.05
CA PHE A 420 -9.66 3.34 1.35
C PHE A 420 -9.97 4.85 1.23
N PRO A 421 -11.20 5.30 1.53
CA PRO A 421 -11.62 6.68 1.28
C PRO A 421 -11.17 7.60 2.41
N ILE A 422 -9.92 8.06 2.37
CA ILE A 422 -9.30 8.92 3.40
C ILE A 422 -10.16 10.16 3.68
N GLY A 423 -10.56 10.91 2.65
CA GLY A 423 -11.36 12.13 2.81
C GLY A 423 -12.73 11.89 3.47
N LEU A 424 -13.28 10.66 3.33
CA LEU A 424 -14.50 10.28 4.02
C LEU A 424 -14.26 10.12 5.53
N VAL A 425 -13.16 9.47 5.93
CA VAL A 425 -12.80 9.29 7.34
C VAL A 425 -12.47 10.64 7.99
N GLU A 426 -11.80 11.54 7.27
CA GLU A 426 -11.55 12.92 7.73
C GLU A 426 -12.84 13.68 7.98
N ALA A 427 -13.81 13.60 7.06
CA ALA A 427 -15.14 14.17 7.24
C ALA A 427 -15.87 13.58 8.45
N MET A 428 -15.72 12.27 8.68
CA MET A 428 -16.28 11.59 9.84
C MET A 428 -15.64 12.07 11.16
N PHE A 429 -14.31 12.29 11.22
CA PHE A 429 -13.64 12.89 12.38
C PHE A 429 -14.16 14.31 12.67
N CYS A 430 -14.52 15.06 11.63
CA CYS A 430 -15.15 16.37 11.77
C CYS A 430 -16.62 16.31 12.20
N GLY A 431 -17.19 15.12 12.39
CA GLY A 431 -18.62 14.96 12.77
C GLY A 431 -19.57 15.43 11.67
N ARG A 432 -19.17 15.36 10.39
CA ARG A 432 -20.01 15.80 9.27
C ARG A 432 -20.81 14.65 8.68
N ALA A 433 -22.06 14.94 8.31
CA ALA A 433 -22.87 14.00 7.55
C ALA A 433 -22.29 13.83 6.14
N THR A 434 -22.29 12.60 5.64
CA THR A 434 -21.63 12.26 4.38
C THR A 434 -22.61 11.65 3.39
N VAL A 435 -22.43 11.98 2.11
CA VAL A 435 -23.03 11.29 0.97
C VAL A 435 -21.91 10.78 0.09
N SER A 436 -21.90 9.50 -0.22
CA SER A 436 -20.82 8.89 -0.98
C SER A 436 -21.31 7.88 -2.00
N THR A 437 -20.53 7.69 -3.06
CA THR A 437 -20.75 6.62 -4.04
C THR A 437 -20.29 5.27 -3.47
N ASP A 438 -20.96 4.18 -3.88
CA ASP A 438 -20.62 2.79 -3.49
C ASP A 438 -19.42 2.29 -4.29
N VAL A 439 -18.21 2.63 -3.83
CA VAL A 439 -16.94 2.23 -4.46
C VAL A 439 -15.89 1.86 -3.40
N GLY A 440 -15.04 0.89 -3.72
CA GLY A 440 -13.94 0.49 -2.83
C GLY A 440 -14.40 0.05 -1.43
N ALA A 441 -13.91 0.71 -0.40
CA ALA A 441 -14.24 0.46 1.00
C ALA A 441 -15.30 1.41 1.59
N VAL A 442 -15.98 2.22 0.78
CA VAL A 442 -16.91 3.26 1.26
C VAL A 442 -18.00 2.68 2.18
N VAL A 443 -18.67 1.60 1.77
CA VAL A 443 -19.74 0.97 2.56
C VAL A 443 -19.22 0.49 3.91
N GLU A 444 -18.03 -0.12 3.92
CA GLU A 444 -17.37 -0.60 5.15
C GLU A 444 -17.01 0.57 6.08
N VAL A 445 -16.47 1.66 5.54
CA VAL A 445 -16.08 2.85 6.31
C VAL A 445 -17.31 3.55 6.88
N ILE A 446 -18.32 3.82 6.08
CA ILE A 446 -19.55 4.49 6.52
C ILE A 446 -20.31 3.64 7.56
N GLY A 447 -20.46 2.35 7.32
CA GLY A 447 -21.14 1.45 8.28
C GLY A 447 -22.54 1.92 8.71
N GLY A 448 -23.29 2.58 7.83
CA GLY A 448 -24.63 3.11 8.14
C GLY A 448 -24.67 4.51 8.75
N THR A 449 -23.53 5.19 8.93
CA THR A 449 -23.46 6.55 9.50
C THR A 449 -23.48 7.67 8.45
N GLY A 450 -23.79 7.35 7.19
CA GLY A 450 -23.94 8.27 6.07
C GLY A 450 -24.82 7.68 4.99
N LEU A 451 -25.00 8.38 3.88
CA LEU A 451 -25.77 7.90 2.74
C LEU A 451 -24.85 7.39 1.63
N VAL A 452 -25.20 6.24 1.05
CA VAL A 452 -24.43 5.62 -0.03
C VAL A 452 -25.32 5.47 -1.26
N VAL A 453 -24.81 5.88 -2.42
CA VAL A 453 -25.52 5.87 -3.70
C VAL A 453 -24.70 5.17 -4.79
N PRO A 454 -25.32 4.65 -5.86
CA PRO A 454 -24.57 4.08 -6.98
C PRO A 454 -23.64 5.11 -7.63
N PRO A 455 -22.41 4.71 -8.04
CA PRO A 455 -21.51 5.59 -8.80
C PRO A 455 -22.09 5.95 -10.16
N ARG A 456 -21.67 7.09 -10.73
CA ARG A 456 -22.14 7.63 -12.01
C ARG A 456 -23.67 7.82 -12.07
N ASN A 457 -24.28 8.13 -10.94
CA ASN A 457 -25.70 8.41 -10.84
C ASN A 457 -25.95 9.79 -10.20
N PRO A 458 -25.87 10.88 -10.98
CA PRO A 458 -26.07 12.25 -10.49
C PRO A 458 -27.41 12.46 -9.78
N ARG A 459 -28.46 11.79 -10.27
CA ARG A 459 -29.80 11.93 -9.67
C ARG A 459 -29.85 11.34 -8.26
N ALA A 460 -29.37 10.12 -8.07
CA ALA A 460 -29.34 9.51 -6.75
C ALA A 460 -28.44 10.30 -5.78
N LEU A 461 -27.32 10.84 -6.27
CA LEU A 461 -26.44 11.71 -5.50
C LEU A 461 -27.16 13.00 -5.06
N ALA A 462 -27.89 13.64 -5.98
CA ALA A 462 -28.68 14.84 -5.69
C ALA A 462 -29.78 14.56 -4.67
N GLU A 463 -30.57 13.50 -4.85
CA GLU A 463 -31.66 13.10 -3.94
C GLU A 463 -31.12 12.88 -2.51
N ALA A 464 -29.96 12.22 -2.36
CA ALA A 464 -29.31 12.01 -1.07
C ALA A 464 -28.82 13.33 -0.44
N CYS A 465 -28.21 14.22 -1.22
CA CYS A 465 -27.79 15.53 -0.73
C CYS A 465 -28.99 16.37 -0.26
N VAL A 466 -30.05 16.46 -1.05
CA VAL A 466 -31.29 17.18 -0.68
C VAL A 466 -31.92 16.62 0.58
N ALA A 467 -31.94 15.29 0.74
CA ALA A 467 -32.49 14.65 1.93
C ALA A 467 -31.75 15.08 3.21
N LEU A 468 -30.43 15.27 3.16
CA LEU A 468 -29.65 15.75 4.31
C LEU A 468 -29.71 17.27 4.48
N LEU A 469 -29.80 18.05 3.42
CA LEU A 469 -29.96 19.51 3.52
C LEU A 469 -31.28 19.89 4.20
N ARG A 470 -32.37 19.16 3.90
CA ARG A 470 -33.72 19.40 4.43
C ARG A 470 -33.95 18.88 5.86
N ASP A 471 -33.12 17.98 6.34
CA ASP A 471 -33.28 17.34 7.65
C ASP A 471 -32.04 17.58 8.54
N PRO A 472 -31.97 18.73 9.24
CA PRO A 472 -30.83 19.07 10.10
C PRO A 472 -30.68 18.12 11.28
N GLU A 473 -31.77 17.58 11.84
CA GLU A 473 -31.71 16.64 12.96
C GLU A 473 -31.07 15.32 12.53
N ARG A 474 -31.51 14.77 11.39
CA ARG A 474 -30.91 13.57 10.79
C ARG A 474 -29.44 13.79 10.46
N ARG A 475 -29.11 14.94 9.89
CA ARG A 475 -27.74 15.34 9.55
C ARG A 475 -26.83 15.35 10.79
N THR A 476 -27.23 16.01 11.86
CA THR A 476 -26.49 16.07 13.12
C THR A 476 -26.32 14.68 13.74
N ARG A 477 -27.38 13.86 13.77
CA ARG A 477 -27.32 12.50 14.30
C ARG A 477 -26.37 11.61 13.50
N LEU A 478 -26.40 11.67 12.17
CA LEU A 478 -25.48 10.90 11.32
C LEU A 478 -24.04 11.36 11.48
N GLY A 479 -23.78 12.67 11.54
CA GLY A 479 -22.46 13.23 11.77
C GLY A 479 -21.85 12.79 13.11
N ALA A 480 -22.63 12.83 14.20
CA ALA A 480 -22.18 12.36 15.52
C ALA A 480 -21.87 10.86 15.51
N ALA A 481 -22.73 10.04 14.88
CA ALA A 481 -22.50 8.60 14.74
C ALA A 481 -21.25 8.30 13.87
N ALA A 482 -21.05 9.07 12.80
CA ALA A 482 -19.88 8.96 11.95
C ALA A 482 -18.57 9.25 12.72
N ARG A 483 -18.56 10.32 13.52
CA ARG A 483 -17.41 10.66 14.37
C ARG A 483 -17.09 9.56 15.38
N ALA A 484 -18.12 9.09 16.11
CA ALA A 484 -17.93 8.00 17.07
C ALA A 484 -17.31 6.77 16.42
N ARG A 485 -17.84 6.35 15.25
CA ARG A 485 -17.31 5.23 14.48
C ARG A 485 -15.86 5.47 14.01
N ALA A 486 -15.54 6.67 13.52
CA ALA A 486 -14.20 6.98 13.05
C ALA A 486 -13.18 6.94 14.18
N LEU A 487 -13.49 7.49 15.35
CA LEU A 487 -12.65 7.45 16.55
C LEU A 487 -12.45 6.03 17.09
N GLU A 488 -13.44 5.15 16.94
CA GLU A 488 -13.37 3.75 17.36
C GLU A 488 -12.48 2.90 16.43
N LEU A 489 -12.49 3.15 15.11
CA LEU A 489 -11.96 2.19 14.14
C LEU A 489 -10.75 2.67 13.32
N PHE A 490 -10.56 4.00 13.17
CA PHE A 490 -9.66 4.51 12.13
C PHE A 490 -8.53 5.40 12.67
N THR A 491 -8.28 5.41 13.97
CA THR A 491 -7.19 6.21 14.54
C THR A 491 -5.83 5.53 14.43
N VAL A 492 -4.75 6.30 14.56
CA VAL A 492 -3.36 5.79 14.58
C VAL A 492 -3.18 4.81 15.73
N GLU A 493 -3.77 5.09 16.89
CA GLU A 493 -3.67 4.26 18.09
C GLU A 493 -4.25 2.87 17.85
N GLN A 494 -5.42 2.78 17.19
CA GLN A 494 -6.05 1.50 16.83
C GLN A 494 -5.19 0.70 15.84
N ASN A 495 -4.59 1.37 14.87
CA ASN A 495 -3.71 0.73 13.90
C ASN A 495 -2.44 0.18 14.57
N VAL A 496 -1.79 1.00 15.40
CA VAL A 496 -0.57 0.65 16.14
C VAL A 496 -0.81 -0.54 17.08
N GLU A 497 -1.90 -0.51 17.85
CA GLU A 497 -2.25 -1.59 18.77
C GLU A 497 -2.54 -2.91 18.04
N ALA A 498 -3.23 -2.83 16.90
CA ALA A 498 -3.48 -4.02 16.07
C ALA A 498 -2.17 -4.65 15.57
N PHE A 499 -1.20 -3.86 15.09
CA PHE A 499 0.10 -4.37 14.66
C PHE A 499 0.94 -4.88 15.82
N HIS A 500 0.88 -4.23 16.99
CA HIS A 500 1.53 -4.74 18.20
C HIS A 500 1.06 -6.16 18.51
N GLY A 501 -0.25 -6.39 18.55
CA GLY A 501 -0.82 -7.72 18.78
C GLY A 501 -0.41 -8.73 17.71
N ILE A 502 -0.39 -8.35 16.42
CA ILE A 502 0.03 -9.23 15.32
C ILE A 502 1.51 -9.61 15.45
N TYR A 503 2.39 -8.67 15.78
CA TYR A 503 3.82 -8.96 15.96
C TYR A 503 4.05 -9.98 17.08
N LEU A 504 3.44 -9.76 18.24
CA LEU A 504 3.55 -10.68 19.37
C LEU A 504 2.99 -12.07 19.03
N GLU A 505 1.85 -12.14 18.33
CA GLU A 505 1.25 -13.39 17.89
C GLU A 505 2.16 -14.17 16.94
N ILE A 506 2.75 -13.52 15.94
CA ILE A 506 3.62 -14.19 14.97
C ILE A 506 4.88 -14.72 15.66
N VAL A 507 5.55 -13.89 16.47
CA VAL A 507 6.78 -14.27 17.16
C VAL A 507 6.52 -15.39 18.17
N SER A 508 5.41 -15.37 18.90
CA SER A 508 5.06 -16.42 19.86
C SER A 508 4.78 -17.77 19.19
N ARG A 509 4.17 -17.77 17.99
CA ARG A 509 3.84 -19.00 17.24
C ARG A 509 5.00 -19.55 16.43
N ARG A 510 5.97 -18.72 16.10
CA ARG A 510 7.12 -19.08 15.25
C ARG A 510 8.40 -18.47 15.82
N PRO A 511 8.81 -18.88 17.02
CA PRO A 511 10.06 -18.40 17.60
C PRO A 511 11.23 -18.85 16.72
N ILE A 512 12.12 -17.90 16.40
CA ILE A 512 13.36 -18.22 15.69
C ILE A 512 14.31 -18.83 16.72
N THR A 513 14.70 -20.07 16.49
CA THR A 513 15.71 -20.73 17.31
C THR A 513 17.08 -20.27 16.83
N ARG A 514 17.69 -19.34 17.54
CA ARG A 514 19.09 -18.95 17.32
C ARG A 514 19.99 -19.78 18.24
N LEU A 515 20.97 -20.44 17.66
CA LEU A 515 22.05 -21.02 18.43
C LEU A 515 22.98 -19.87 18.84
N ALA A 516 22.98 -19.55 20.14
CA ALA A 516 24.03 -18.71 20.69
C ALA A 516 25.35 -19.49 20.63
N LEU A 517 26.30 -19.02 19.84
CA LEU A 517 27.63 -19.60 19.72
C LEU A 517 28.56 -18.87 20.69
N ASP A 518 29.50 -19.62 21.28
CA ASP A 518 30.61 -19.05 22.05
C ASP A 518 31.70 -18.47 21.14
N ALA A 519 32.76 -17.92 21.72
CA ALA A 519 33.86 -17.32 20.97
C ALA A 519 34.63 -18.33 20.10
N THR A 520 34.40 -19.66 20.30
CA THR A 520 35.02 -20.76 19.52
C THR A 520 34.08 -21.28 18.42
N GLY A 521 32.83 -20.77 18.36
CA GLY A 521 31.82 -21.21 17.40
C GLY A 521 31.00 -22.42 17.83
N ASP A 522 31.15 -22.86 19.09
CA ASP A 522 30.37 -23.95 19.64
C ASP A 522 29.05 -23.45 20.26
N PRO A 523 27.95 -24.23 20.19
CA PRO A 523 26.68 -23.84 20.80
C PRO A 523 26.81 -23.59 22.29
N GLN A 524 26.46 -22.38 22.75
CA GLN A 524 26.41 -22.07 24.18
C GLN A 524 25.26 -22.85 24.84
N PRO A 525 25.49 -23.61 25.90
CA PRO A 525 24.42 -24.21 26.67
C PRO A 525 23.60 -23.13 27.35
N PHE A 526 22.31 -23.32 27.45
CA PHE A 526 21.44 -22.40 28.18
C PHE A 526 21.91 -22.29 29.64
N ALA A 527 22.28 -21.07 30.06
CA ALA A 527 22.70 -20.78 31.44
C ALA A 527 21.53 -20.91 32.44
N VAL A 528 20.31 -20.86 31.97
CA VAL A 528 19.05 -21.00 32.73
C VAL A 528 18.03 -21.79 31.90
N PRO A 529 17.03 -22.44 32.52
CA PRO A 529 15.98 -23.15 31.80
C PRO A 529 15.29 -22.28 30.78
N ALA A 530 14.82 -22.86 29.65
CA ALA A 530 14.19 -22.15 28.57
C ALA A 530 12.98 -21.29 29.01
N GLU A 531 12.29 -21.73 30.06
CA GLU A 531 11.16 -21.02 30.66
C GLU A 531 11.53 -19.66 31.27
N ALA A 532 12.79 -19.46 31.63
CA ALA A 532 13.30 -18.18 32.15
C ALA A 532 13.40 -17.08 31.06
N HIS A 533 13.38 -17.49 29.79
CA HIS A 533 13.45 -16.60 28.63
C HIS A 533 12.07 -16.24 28.04
N LEU A 534 10.98 -16.82 28.59
CA LEU A 534 9.63 -16.47 28.15
C LEU A 534 9.21 -15.11 28.69
N PRO A 535 8.65 -14.22 27.86
CA PRO A 535 8.09 -12.96 28.33
C PRO A 535 6.89 -13.23 29.26
N GLY A 536 6.94 -12.66 30.47
CA GLY A 536 5.90 -12.85 31.47
C GLY A 536 6.28 -13.90 32.51
N HIS A 537 6.86 -13.44 33.59
CA HIS A 537 7.31 -14.27 34.73
C HIS A 537 6.14 -14.90 35.49
N TRP A 538 5.67 -16.04 35.09
CA TRP A 538 4.80 -16.87 35.92
C TRP A 538 5.56 -17.95 36.67
N ALA A 539 6.88 -18.06 36.47
CA ALA A 539 7.78 -18.78 37.37
C ALA A 539 8.84 -17.84 37.93
N LYS A 540 8.67 -17.33 39.13
CA LYS A 540 9.76 -16.79 39.93
C LYS A 540 10.61 -18.00 40.37
N THR A 541 11.60 -18.39 39.57
CA THR A 541 12.64 -19.32 40.03
C THR A 541 13.64 -18.52 40.89
N GLU A 542 13.59 -18.68 42.18
CA GLU A 542 14.76 -18.37 42.99
C GLU A 542 15.94 -19.23 42.46
N PRO A 543 17.10 -18.61 42.16
CA PRO A 543 18.25 -19.36 41.73
C PRO A 543 18.59 -20.39 42.82
N PRO A 544 18.99 -21.64 42.48
CA PRO A 544 19.38 -22.63 43.48
C PRO A 544 20.47 -22.05 44.37
N ALA A 545 20.29 -22.16 45.66
CA ALA A 545 21.23 -21.68 46.66
C ALA A 545 22.62 -22.31 46.40
N GLY A 546 23.54 -21.52 45.83
CA GLY A 546 24.88 -21.95 45.44
C GLY A 546 25.40 -21.44 44.11
N ALA A 547 24.55 -20.83 43.26
CA ALA A 547 25.04 -20.19 42.05
C ALA A 547 25.57 -18.79 42.40
N THR A 548 26.87 -18.65 42.49
CA THR A 548 27.54 -17.32 42.55
C THR A 548 27.24 -16.59 41.26
N ALA A 549 26.48 -15.49 41.37
CA ALA A 549 26.27 -14.56 40.28
C ALA A 549 27.63 -14.04 39.80
N VAL A 550 28.07 -14.46 38.66
CA VAL A 550 29.14 -13.78 37.93
C VAL A 550 28.54 -12.52 37.38
N SER A 551 28.74 -11.41 38.09
CA SER A 551 28.42 -10.07 37.60
C SER A 551 29.29 -9.81 36.37
N PRO A 552 28.74 -9.43 35.22
CA PRO A 552 29.57 -8.94 34.12
C PRO A 552 30.23 -7.63 34.58
N ALA A 553 31.54 -7.69 34.83
CA ALA A 553 32.32 -6.48 35.04
C ALA A 553 32.27 -5.65 33.74
N VAL A 554 31.67 -4.49 33.85
CA VAL A 554 31.81 -3.41 32.86
C VAL A 554 33.26 -2.97 32.88
N GLU A 555 34.04 -3.39 31.94
CA GLU A 555 35.36 -2.81 31.66
C GLU A 555 35.15 -1.63 30.69
N ALA A 556 34.93 -0.46 31.29
CA ALA A 556 35.17 0.79 30.62
C ALA A 556 36.67 1.10 30.69
N ALA A 557 37.24 1.49 29.55
CA ALA A 557 38.50 2.20 29.35
C ALA A 557 39.59 1.41 28.60
N ARG A 558 39.73 1.67 27.33
CA ARG A 558 40.81 2.52 26.76
C ARG A 558 40.68 2.57 25.25
#